data_6c37a94259b47bedd900644af6cf1985
#
_entry.id   6c37a94259b47bedd900644af6cf1985
#
_cell.length_a   1.000
_cell.length_b   1.000
_cell.length_c   1.000
_cell.angle_alpha   90.00
_cell.angle_beta   90.00
_cell.angle_gamma   90.00
#
_symmetry.space_group_name_H-M   'P 1'
#
loop_
_entity.id
_entity.type
_entity.pdbx_description
1 polymer ?
#
loop_
_entity_poly.entity_id
_entity_poly.type
_entity_poly.pdbx_seq_one_letter_code
_entity_poly.pdbx_strand_id
1 'polypeptide(L)' 'MKQLNSFAVLSPNGNDRITFAFDEVDDQTGEPIRRQVKQSFYVVDQTLKAHVDAIRQYIADNKLGE' A
#
# COMPACT_ATOMS: atom_id res chain seq x y z
N MET A 1 -14.10 7.61 10.01
CA MET A 1 -13.82 7.04 8.66
C MET A 1 -12.34 7.16 8.36
N LYS A 2 -11.79 6.10 7.80
CA LYS A 2 -10.38 6.08 7.44
C LYS A 2 -10.24 6.24 5.93
N GLN A 3 -9.36 7.13 5.52
CA GLN A 3 -9.10 7.41 4.10
C GLN A 3 -7.66 7.10 3.78
N LEU A 4 -7.46 6.19 2.84
CA LEU A 4 -6.12 5.82 2.41
C LEU A 4 -5.47 6.98 1.64
N ASN A 5 -4.28 7.40 2.07
CA ASN A 5 -3.53 8.46 1.41
C ASN A 5 -2.52 7.91 0.42
N SER A 6 -1.78 6.90 0.85
CA SER A 6 -0.70 6.36 0.02
C SER A 6 -0.36 4.96 0.48
N PHE A 7 0.31 4.25 -0.40
CA PHE A 7 0.85 2.94 -0.05
C PHE A 7 2.11 2.69 -0.88
N ALA A 8 2.94 1.79 -0.38
CA ALA A 8 4.15 1.37 -1.06
C ALA A 8 4.36 -0.11 -0.83
N VAL A 9 4.91 -0.78 -1.83
CA VAL A 9 5.29 -2.19 -1.74
C VAL A 9 6.80 -2.27 -1.69
N LEU A 10 7.32 -2.93 -0.67
CA LEU A 10 8.74 -3.14 -0.48
C LEU A 10 9.00 -4.63 -0.35
N SER A 11 10.16 -5.07 -0.78
CA SER A 11 10.51 -6.49 -0.74
C SER A 11 11.85 -6.70 -0.02
N PRO A 12 11.95 -6.31 1.25
CA PRO A 12 13.17 -6.56 1.98
C PRO A 12 13.36 -8.07 2.16
N ASN A 13 14.56 -8.56 1.89
CA ASN A 13 14.90 -9.98 2.08
C ASN A 13 13.98 -10.93 1.31
N GLY A 14 13.39 -10.46 0.19
CA GLY A 14 12.56 -11.32 -0.65
C GLY A 14 11.12 -11.48 -0.20
N ASN A 15 10.73 -10.87 0.91
CA ASN A 15 9.35 -10.93 1.39
C ASN A 15 8.63 -9.62 1.07
N ASP A 16 7.45 -9.71 0.45
CA ASP A 16 6.67 -8.53 0.12
C ASP A 16 6.03 -7.94 1.38
N ARG A 17 6.20 -6.64 1.54
CA ARG A 17 5.64 -5.90 2.65
C ARG A 17 4.98 -4.64 2.11
N ILE A 18 3.75 -4.40 2.54
CA ILE A 18 3.02 -3.21 2.15
C ILE A 18 2.99 -2.24 3.34
N THR A 19 3.43 -1.03 3.09
CA THR A 19 3.33 0.08 4.05
C THR A 19 2.30 1.05 3.51
N PHE A 20 1.39 1.49 4.35
CA PHE A 20 0.36 2.43 3.91
C PHE A 20 0.15 3.51 4.96
N ALA A 21 -0.35 4.64 4.50
CA ALA A 21 -0.69 5.76 5.35
C ALA A 21 -2.14 6.16 5.12
N PHE A 22 -2.82 6.52 6.17
CA PHE A 22 -4.21 6.92 6.09
C PHE A 22 -4.50 8.05 7.05
N ASP A 23 -5.59 8.77 6.77
CA ASP A 23 -6.14 9.76 7.68
C ASP A 23 -7.41 9.20 8.29
N GLU A 24 -7.65 9.54 9.54
CA GLU A 24 -8.92 9.26 10.18
C GLU A 24 -9.69 10.57 10.32
N VAL A 25 -10.90 10.61 9.76
CA VAL A 25 -11.72 11.80 9.77
C VAL A 25 -13.04 11.51 10.48
N ASP A 26 -13.61 12.57 11.04
CA ASP A 26 -14.93 12.50 11.68
C ASP A 26 -15.98 12.35 10.58
N ASP A 27 -16.87 11.35 10.73
CA ASP A 27 -17.87 11.04 9.72
C ASP A 27 -18.93 12.14 9.58
N GLN A 28 -19.11 12.94 10.61
CA GLN A 28 -20.15 13.98 10.62
C GLN A 28 -19.64 15.33 10.19
N THR A 29 -18.43 15.72 10.63
CA THR A 29 -17.89 17.05 10.34
C THR A 29 -16.88 17.05 9.21
N GLY A 30 -16.29 15.89 8.91
CA GLY A 30 -15.20 15.80 7.94
C GLY A 30 -13.86 16.28 8.46
N GLU A 31 -13.80 16.67 9.73
CA GLU A 31 -12.55 17.17 10.30
C GLU A 31 -11.58 16.01 10.58
N PRO A 32 -10.29 16.23 10.31
CA PRO A 32 -9.31 15.17 10.58
C PRO A 32 -9.15 14.95 12.09
N ILE A 33 -9.26 13.69 12.50
CA ILE A 33 -8.99 13.28 13.88
C ILE A 33 -7.51 12.92 14.02
N ARG A 34 -6.99 12.15 13.05
CA ARG A 34 -5.57 11.78 12.98
C ARG A 34 -5.13 11.83 11.53
N ARG A 35 -3.89 12.26 11.30
CA ARG A 35 -3.34 12.39 9.95
C ARG A 35 -2.11 11.52 9.80
N GLN A 36 -1.97 10.92 8.62
CA GLN A 36 -0.79 10.18 8.19
C GLN A 36 -0.40 9.09 9.19
N VAL A 37 -1.38 8.35 9.63
CA VAL A 37 -1.14 7.17 10.45
C VAL A 37 -0.52 6.11 9.55
N LYS A 38 0.67 5.62 9.89
CA LYS A 38 1.40 4.65 9.08
C LYS A 38 1.31 3.28 9.69
N GLN A 39 1.04 2.30 8.85
CA GLN A 39 1.03 0.90 9.25
C GLN A 39 1.62 0.05 8.14
N SER A 40 2.01 -1.16 8.48
CA SER A 40 2.56 -2.07 7.50
C SER A 40 2.17 -3.50 7.82
N PHE A 41 2.20 -4.35 6.79
CA PHE A 41 1.92 -5.77 6.95
C PHE A 41 2.63 -6.56 5.86
N TYR A 42 2.85 -7.84 6.11
CA TYR A 42 3.42 -8.73 5.11
C TYR A 42 2.33 -9.31 4.23
N VAL A 43 2.67 -9.51 2.97
CA VAL A 43 1.72 -10.06 1.99
C VAL A 43 1.71 -11.57 2.12
N VAL A 44 0.63 -12.11 2.68
CA VAL A 44 0.45 -13.56 2.82
C VAL A 44 -0.79 -14.05 2.08
N ASP A 45 -1.70 -13.16 1.71
CA ASP A 45 -2.90 -13.48 0.96
C ASP A 45 -2.53 -13.72 -0.50
N GLN A 46 -2.96 -14.86 -1.06
CA GLN A 46 -2.59 -15.24 -2.43
C GLN A 46 -3.18 -14.30 -3.47
N THR A 47 -4.39 -13.82 -3.25
CA THR A 47 -5.01 -12.87 -4.17
C THR A 47 -4.27 -11.54 -4.17
N LEU A 48 -3.92 -11.04 -3.00
CA LEU A 48 -3.15 -9.81 -2.89
C LEU A 48 -1.77 -9.98 -3.50
N LYS A 49 -1.13 -11.11 -3.28
CA LYS A 49 0.18 -11.38 -3.86
C LYS A 49 0.13 -11.35 -5.39
N ALA A 50 -0.93 -11.87 -5.98
CA ALA A 50 -1.11 -11.84 -7.43
C ALA A 50 -1.19 -10.39 -7.95
N HIS A 51 -1.90 -9.53 -7.22
CA HIS A 51 -1.96 -8.11 -7.60
C HIS A 51 -0.60 -7.41 -7.49
N VAL A 52 0.14 -7.70 -6.42
CA VAL A 52 1.48 -7.15 -6.24
C VAL A 52 2.41 -7.62 -7.36
N ASP A 53 2.34 -8.89 -7.71
CA ASP A 53 3.17 -9.45 -8.79
C ASP A 53 2.81 -8.81 -10.14
N ALA A 54 1.53 -8.52 -10.37
CA ALA A 54 1.10 -7.87 -11.61
C ALA A 54 1.70 -6.47 -11.72
N ILE A 55 1.73 -5.71 -10.64
CA ILE A 55 2.35 -4.38 -10.62
C ILE A 55 3.85 -4.50 -10.86
N ARG A 56 4.49 -5.44 -10.22
CA ARG A 56 5.93 -5.68 -10.39
C ARG A 56 6.26 -6.04 -11.83
N GLN A 57 5.45 -6.90 -12.44
CA GLN A 57 5.65 -7.32 -13.82
C GLN A 57 5.48 -6.14 -14.77
N TYR A 58 4.49 -5.29 -14.54
CA TYR A 58 4.29 -4.10 -15.36
C TYR A 58 5.51 -3.20 -15.32
N ILE A 59 6.08 -2.98 -14.13
CA ILE A 59 7.26 -2.14 -13.99
C ILE A 59 8.44 -2.74 -14.71
N ALA A 60 8.64 -4.05 -14.58
CA ALA A 60 9.74 -4.73 -15.26
C ALA A 60 9.61 -4.62 -16.77
N ASP A 61 8.41 -4.79 -17.30
CA ASP A 61 8.20 -4.79 -18.76
C ASP A 61 8.25 -3.38 -19.34
N ASN A 62 7.82 -2.37 -18.62
CA ASN A 62 7.61 -1.04 -19.17
C ASN A 62 8.59 0.01 -18.69
N LYS A 63 9.24 -0.21 -17.54
CA LYS A 63 10.11 0.77 -16.93
C LYS A 63 11.56 0.29 -16.79
N LEU A 64 11.75 -1.00 -16.64
CA LEU A 64 13.08 -1.58 -16.46
C LEU A 64 13.57 -2.34 -17.69
N GLY A 65 12.76 -2.48 -18.71
CA GLY A 65 13.07 -3.26 -19.89
C GLY A 65 14.00 -2.58 -20.90
N GLU A 66 14.61 -1.53 -20.50
CA GLU A 66 15.52 -0.73 -21.34
C GLU A 66 16.89 -1.36 -21.44
#